data_50542bdcb699d275b1e339f24b1bfb55
#
_entry.id   50542bdcb699d275b1e339f24b1bfb55
#
_cell.length_a   1.000
_cell.length_b   1.000
_cell.length_c   1.000
_cell.angle_alpha   90.00
_cell.angle_beta   90.00
_cell.angle_gamma   90.00
#
_symmetry.space_group_name_H-M   'P 1'
#
loop_
_entity.id
_entity.type
_entity.pdbx_description
1 polymer ?
#
loop_
_entity_poly.entity_id
_entity_poly.type
_entity_poly.pdbx_seq_one_letter_code
_entity_poly.pdbx_strand_id
1 'polypeptide(L)'
;MTTFYFVRHGQTLANAAGLKQGQINSDITHLDDTGRRQVNELAKHFDISFADSLVISPLHRTAQTVDILNETAGLPVRTDERVLEISYGEWDGKQNQQLVADFPDVFNPVLYDVTENYTKYAVSGETFSQVVNRVNLFLNEEAKQNPDDQIIVVTHGFTIKAVLMATFGMNYVTNNIPEPDNASVTKLKQTANGDRYLYYFNRN
;
A
#
# COMPACT_ATOMS: atom_id res chain seq x y z
N MET A 1 -0.33 12.64 19.11
CA MET A 1 -1.05 11.92 18.02
C MET A 1 -0.02 11.43 17.03
N THR A 2 0.07 10.14 16.84
CA THR A 2 0.97 9.54 15.84
C THR A 2 0.53 9.94 14.43
N THR A 3 1.46 10.37 13.62
CA THR A 3 1.22 10.76 12.23
C THR A 3 1.84 9.73 11.29
N PHE A 4 1.04 9.13 10.42
CA PHE A 4 1.48 8.18 9.42
C PHE A 4 1.50 8.85 8.04
N TYR A 5 2.58 8.62 7.30
CA TYR A 5 2.71 8.98 5.89
C TYR A 5 2.90 7.70 5.10
N PHE A 6 1.81 7.19 4.50
CA PHE A 6 1.85 6.01 3.65
C PHE A 6 2.32 6.40 2.26
N VAL A 7 3.42 5.81 1.83
CA VAL A 7 3.98 5.99 0.50
C VAL A 7 3.76 4.70 -0.29
N ARG A 8 3.06 4.78 -1.43
CA ARG A 8 3.02 3.66 -2.37
C ARG A 8 4.36 3.55 -3.09
N HIS A 9 4.89 2.34 -3.22
CA HIS A 9 6.13 2.09 -3.98
C HIS A 9 6.04 2.66 -5.41
N GLY A 10 7.19 2.95 -6.04
CA GLY A 10 7.28 3.36 -7.44
C GLY A 10 6.80 2.27 -8.40
N GLN A 11 6.51 2.63 -9.67
CA GLN A 11 6.09 1.68 -10.69
C GLN A 11 7.09 0.53 -10.84
N THR A 12 6.56 -0.68 -11.02
CA THR A 12 7.35 -1.90 -11.27
C THR A 12 7.15 -2.37 -12.70
N LEU A 13 8.02 -3.27 -13.16
CA LEU A 13 7.83 -3.97 -14.44
C LEU A 13 6.47 -4.68 -14.50
N ALA A 14 6.02 -5.26 -13.39
CA ALA A 14 4.72 -5.90 -13.31
C ALA A 14 3.54 -4.91 -13.38
N ASN A 15 3.67 -3.71 -12.80
CA ASN A 15 2.67 -2.64 -13.00
C ASN A 15 2.59 -2.25 -14.47
N ALA A 16 3.73 -2.00 -15.11
CA ALA A 16 3.80 -1.64 -16.54
C ALA A 16 3.23 -2.74 -17.44
N ALA A 17 3.41 -4.00 -17.08
CA ALA A 17 2.86 -5.15 -17.78
C ALA A 17 1.38 -5.45 -17.45
N GLY A 18 0.74 -4.70 -16.54
CA GLY A 18 -0.66 -4.90 -16.16
C GLY A 18 -0.92 -6.20 -15.37
N LEU A 19 0.06 -6.66 -14.59
CA LEU A 19 -0.08 -7.87 -13.78
C LEU A 19 -0.65 -7.58 -12.38
N LYS A 20 -1.46 -8.50 -11.85
CA LYS A 20 -1.76 -8.58 -10.42
C LYS A 20 -0.50 -8.99 -9.68
N GLN A 21 0.11 -8.08 -8.94
CA GLN A 21 1.37 -8.39 -8.27
C GLN A 21 1.18 -9.17 -6.97
N GLY A 22 0.19 -8.75 -6.16
CA GLY A 22 0.01 -9.33 -4.84
C GLY A 22 1.31 -9.37 -4.03
N GLN A 23 1.65 -10.54 -3.53
CA GLN A 23 2.86 -10.74 -2.74
C GLN A 23 4.03 -11.36 -3.52
N ILE A 24 3.98 -11.41 -4.87
CA ILE A 24 5.14 -11.82 -5.66
C ILE A 24 6.34 -10.93 -5.32
N ASN A 25 7.49 -11.55 -5.17
CA ASN A 25 8.76 -10.90 -4.86
C ASN A 25 9.89 -11.47 -5.74
N SER A 26 9.84 -11.14 -7.03
CA SER A 26 10.77 -11.61 -8.07
C SER A 26 11.19 -10.44 -8.96
N ASP A 27 12.06 -10.66 -9.93
CA ASP A 27 12.64 -9.62 -10.79
C ASP A 27 11.59 -8.75 -11.48
N ILE A 28 10.44 -9.33 -11.88
CA ILE A 28 9.37 -8.56 -12.53
C ILE A 28 8.68 -7.56 -11.58
N THR A 29 8.87 -7.70 -10.28
CA THR A 29 8.33 -6.78 -9.27
C THR A 29 9.33 -5.73 -8.80
N HIS A 30 10.50 -5.64 -9.43
CA HIS A 30 11.45 -4.54 -9.22
C HIS A 30 10.92 -3.25 -9.86
N LEU A 31 11.35 -2.11 -9.30
CA LEU A 31 11.04 -0.81 -9.89
C LEU A 31 11.64 -0.74 -11.31
N ASP A 32 10.81 -0.31 -12.25
CA ASP A 32 11.30 0.05 -13.58
C ASP A 32 11.90 1.47 -13.58
N ASP A 33 12.39 1.92 -14.76
CA ASP A 33 12.96 3.27 -14.89
C ASP A 33 11.94 4.37 -14.61
N THR A 34 10.67 4.13 -14.90
CA THR A 34 9.60 5.07 -14.59
C THR A 34 9.38 5.16 -13.09
N GLY A 35 9.30 4.02 -12.41
CA GLY A 35 9.16 3.98 -10.95
C GLY A 35 10.31 4.66 -10.23
N ARG A 36 11.54 4.42 -10.68
CA ARG A 36 12.72 5.13 -10.12
C ARG A 36 12.63 6.64 -10.32
N ARG A 37 12.20 7.10 -11.51
CA ARG A 37 11.96 8.54 -11.76
C ARG A 37 10.84 9.10 -10.87
N GLN A 38 9.72 8.39 -10.70
CA GLN A 38 8.63 8.80 -9.82
C GLN A 38 9.10 9.00 -8.39
N VAL A 39 9.88 8.04 -7.85
CA VAL A 39 10.39 8.13 -6.47
C VAL A 39 11.43 9.25 -6.33
N ASN A 40 12.31 9.43 -7.31
CA ASN A 40 13.25 10.56 -7.32
C ASN A 40 12.53 11.91 -7.37
N GLU A 41 11.43 12.01 -8.13
CA GLU A 41 10.64 13.23 -8.18
C GLU A 41 9.93 13.49 -6.84
N LEU A 42 9.35 12.43 -6.23
CA LEU A 42 8.78 12.54 -4.88
C LEU A 42 9.84 13.04 -3.88
N ALA A 43 11.04 12.50 -3.90
CA ALA A 43 12.13 12.89 -2.98
C ALA A 43 12.49 14.38 -3.04
N LYS A 44 12.27 15.07 -4.17
CA LYS A 44 12.51 16.51 -4.30
C LYS A 44 11.49 17.36 -3.55
N HIS A 45 10.27 16.84 -3.33
CA HIS A 45 9.15 17.58 -2.76
C HIS A 45 8.68 17.03 -1.41
N PHE A 46 9.16 15.86 -1.05
CA PHE A 46 8.82 15.16 0.19
C PHE A 46 10.10 14.74 0.92
N ASP A 47 10.77 15.71 1.53
CA ASP A 47 11.90 15.45 2.42
C ASP A 47 11.40 14.68 3.65
N ILE A 48 11.91 13.47 3.86
CA ILE A 48 11.50 12.59 4.95
C ILE A 48 12.33 12.76 6.23
N SER A 49 13.28 13.68 6.27
CA SER A 49 14.17 13.92 7.42
C SER A 49 13.44 14.35 8.70
N PHE A 50 12.18 14.77 8.58
CA PHE A 50 11.33 15.11 9.73
C PHE A 50 10.80 13.88 10.47
N ALA A 51 10.89 12.68 9.88
CA ALA A 51 10.26 11.49 10.44
C ALA A 51 11.12 10.86 11.54
N ASP A 52 10.44 10.28 12.52
CA ASP A 52 11.10 9.61 13.64
C ASP A 52 11.48 8.17 13.28
N SER A 53 10.73 7.54 12.36
CA SER A 53 11.02 6.18 11.90
C SER A 53 10.44 5.89 10.52
N LEU A 54 11.02 4.84 9.87
CA LEU A 54 10.62 4.38 8.57
C LEU A 54 10.32 2.88 8.61
N VAL A 55 9.05 2.53 8.30
CA VAL A 55 8.54 1.16 8.24
C VAL A 55 8.33 0.77 6.80
N ILE A 56 8.72 -0.46 6.43
CA ILE A 56 8.50 -0.94 5.07
C ILE A 56 7.85 -2.32 5.05
N SER A 57 7.09 -2.58 4.00
CA SER A 57 6.77 -3.95 3.60
C SER A 57 8.06 -4.70 3.21
N PRO A 58 8.18 -6.01 3.51
CA PRO A 58 9.39 -6.77 3.18
C PRO A 58 9.60 -7.07 1.68
N LEU A 59 8.77 -6.53 0.78
CA LEU A 59 8.89 -6.78 -0.65
C LEU A 59 9.93 -5.85 -1.32
N HIS A 60 10.66 -6.36 -2.33
CA HIS A 60 11.77 -5.64 -2.97
C HIS A 60 11.40 -4.25 -3.49
N ARG A 61 10.22 -4.07 -4.07
CA ARG A 61 9.75 -2.77 -4.60
C ARG A 61 9.63 -1.67 -3.55
N THR A 62 9.27 -2.04 -2.31
CA THR A 62 9.24 -1.07 -1.20
C THR A 62 10.64 -0.77 -0.69
N ALA A 63 11.52 -1.76 -0.60
CA ALA A 63 12.93 -1.55 -0.27
C ALA A 63 13.62 -0.63 -1.29
N GLN A 64 13.46 -0.90 -2.60
CA GLN A 64 14.02 -0.05 -3.65
C GLN A 64 13.44 1.38 -3.64
N THR A 65 12.19 1.55 -3.23
CA THR A 65 11.59 2.88 -3.04
C THR A 65 12.27 3.62 -1.88
N VAL A 66 12.50 2.91 -0.77
CA VAL A 66 13.17 3.46 0.41
C VAL A 66 14.64 3.79 0.14
N ASP A 67 15.35 2.95 -0.61
CA ASP A 67 16.75 3.22 -0.97
C ASP A 67 16.92 4.62 -1.61
N ILE A 68 15.92 5.05 -2.39
CA ILE A 68 15.93 6.38 -3.01
C ILE A 68 15.47 7.46 -2.02
N LEU A 69 14.33 7.26 -1.35
CA LEU A 69 13.76 8.29 -0.46
C LEU A 69 14.64 8.57 0.75
N ASN A 70 15.33 7.56 1.26
CA ASN A 70 16.12 7.63 2.49
C ASN A 70 17.62 7.91 2.25
N GLU A 71 18.02 8.11 1.00
CA GLU A 71 19.41 8.31 0.62
C GLU A 71 20.08 9.44 1.41
N THR A 72 19.37 10.54 1.61
CA THR A 72 19.88 11.73 2.34
C THR A 72 19.47 11.75 3.81
N ALA A 73 18.31 11.24 4.15
CA ALA A 73 17.78 11.32 5.52
C ALA A 73 18.42 10.28 6.46
N GLY A 74 18.83 9.12 5.95
CA GLY A 74 19.53 8.11 6.74
C GLY A 74 18.73 7.56 7.93
N LEU A 75 17.39 7.56 7.85
CA LEU A 75 16.52 7.09 8.92
C LEU A 75 16.67 5.58 9.15
N PRO A 76 16.49 5.11 10.39
CA PRO A 76 16.45 3.68 10.66
C PRO A 76 15.24 3.04 9.98
N VAL A 77 15.48 1.96 9.23
CA VAL A 77 14.46 1.22 8.49
C VAL A 77 14.14 -0.08 9.21
N ARG A 78 12.84 -0.37 9.40
CA ARG A 78 12.37 -1.67 9.88
C ARG A 78 11.29 -2.23 8.97
N THR A 79 11.22 -3.54 8.87
CA THR A 79 10.17 -4.25 8.13
C THR A 79 9.01 -4.63 9.03
N ASP A 80 7.79 -4.63 8.47
CA ASP A 80 6.60 -5.13 9.14
C ASP A 80 5.70 -5.87 8.12
N GLU A 81 5.39 -7.14 8.38
CA GLU A 81 4.55 -7.95 7.50
C GLU A 81 3.10 -7.49 7.47
N ARG A 82 2.64 -6.77 8.47
CA ARG A 82 1.27 -6.25 8.52
C ARG A 82 1.00 -5.17 7.46
N VAL A 83 2.06 -4.62 6.86
CA VAL A 83 1.95 -3.67 5.73
C VAL A 83 2.33 -4.28 4.38
N LEU A 84 2.34 -5.63 4.27
CA LEU A 84 2.41 -6.36 3.00
C LEU A 84 1.23 -6.00 2.09
N GLU A 85 1.40 -6.17 0.78
CA GLU A 85 0.28 -6.11 -0.16
C GLU A 85 -0.71 -7.24 0.10
N ILE A 86 -1.94 -7.09 -0.37
CA ILE A 86 -2.92 -8.18 -0.39
C ILE A 86 -2.36 -9.34 -1.24
N SER A 87 -2.45 -10.56 -0.73
CA SER A 87 -2.22 -11.74 -1.56
C SER A 87 -3.46 -12.03 -2.38
N TYR A 88 -3.32 -12.08 -3.69
CA TYR A 88 -4.41 -12.53 -4.56
C TYR A 88 -4.38 -14.06 -4.78
N GLY A 89 -3.55 -14.80 -4.03
CA GLY A 89 -3.42 -16.24 -4.14
C GLY A 89 -3.04 -16.68 -5.57
N GLU A 90 -3.81 -17.56 -6.18
CA GLU A 90 -3.54 -18.07 -7.52
C GLU A 90 -3.66 -17.01 -8.64
N TRP A 91 -4.14 -15.81 -8.32
CA TRP A 91 -4.19 -14.71 -9.27
C TRP A 91 -2.92 -13.86 -9.27
N ASP A 92 -2.03 -14.04 -8.30
CA ASP A 92 -0.74 -13.37 -8.27
C ASP A 92 0.05 -13.70 -9.55
N GLY A 93 0.49 -12.66 -10.27
CA GLY A 93 1.20 -12.76 -11.56
C GLY A 93 0.32 -12.88 -12.80
N LYS A 94 -1.00 -12.98 -12.66
CA LYS A 94 -1.90 -13.03 -13.82
C LYS A 94 -2.17 -11.66 -14.42
N GLN A 95 -2.50 -11.64 -15.70
CA GLN A 95 -2.86 -10.42 -16.43
C GLN A 95 -4.20 -9.88 -15.94
N ASN A 96 -4.25 -8.60 -15.51
CA ASN A 96 -5.49 -7.96 -15.05
C ASN A 96 -6.57 -8.00 -16.13
N GLN A 97 -6.22 -7.69 -17.38
CA GLN A 97 -7.16 -7.68 -18.49
C GLN A 97 -7.83 -9.05 -18.69
N GLN A 98 -7.05 -10.13 -18.57
CA GLN A 98 -7.57 -11.50 -18.71
C GLN A 98 -8.50 -11.84 -17.54
N LEU A 99 -8.12 -11.47 -16.31
CA LEU A 99 -8.95 -11.70 -15.13
C LEU A 99 -10.30 -10.96 -15.23
N VAL A 100 -10.30 -9.72 -15.70
CA VAL A 100 -11.55 -8.96 -15.94
C VAL A 100 -12.43 -9.64 -16.99
N ALA A 101 -11.82 -10.19 -18.04
CA ALA A 101 -12.57 -10.90 -19.10
C ALA A 101 -13.15 -12.23 -18.62
N ASP A 102 -12.40 -12.99 -17.81
CA ASP A 102 -12.80 -14.31 -17.34
C ASP A 102 -13.77 -14.25 -16.15
N PHE A 103 -13.66 -13.21 -15.30
CA PHE A 103 -14.41 -13.10 -14.04
C PHE A 103 -15.01 -11.69 -13.84
N PRO A 104 -15.82 -11.17 -14.78
CA PRO A 104 -16.30 -9.79 -14.74
C PRO A 104 -17.17 -9.47 -13.51
N ASP A 105 -17.82 -10.48 -12.92
CA ASP A 105 -18.72 -10.35 -11.77
C ASP A 105 -18.03 -9.99 -10.44
N VAL A 106 -16.71 -10.11 -10.39
CA VAL A 106 -15.93 -9.78 -9.19
C VAL A 106 -15.04 -8.55 -9.37
N PHE A 107 -15.25 -7.79 -10.44
CA PHE A 107 -14.60 -6.50 -10.65
C PHE A 107 -15.57 -5.34 -10.52
N ASN A 108 -15.11 -4.25 -9.92
CA ASN A 108 -15.85 -2.99 -9.91
C ASN A 108 -15.94 -2.45 -11.35
N PRO A 109 -17.14 -2.15 -11.87
CA PRO A 109 -17.31 -1.76 -13.28
C PRO A 109 -16.78 -0.35 -13.59
N VAL A 110 -16.45 0.45 -12.59
CA VAL A 110 -15.93 1.81 -12.73
C VAL A 110 -14.42 1.86 -12.55
N LEU A 111 -13.92 1.21 -11.49
CA LEU A 111 -12.50 1.23 -11.13
C LEU A 111 -11.71 0.09 -11.77
N TYR A 112 -12.38 -0.91 -12.33
CA TYR A 112 -11.77 -2.12 -12.89
C TYR A 112 -10.82 -2.85 -11.92
N ASP A 113 -11.10 -2.69 -10.62
CA ASP A 113 -10.39 -3.36 -9.56
C ASP A 113 -11.28 -4.41 -8.88
N VAL A 114 -10.67 -5.39 -8.23
CA VAL A 114 -11.41 -6.50 -7.60
C VAL A 114 -12.32 -6.02 -6.48
N THR A 115 -13.45 -6.69 -6.34
CA THR A 115 -14.32 -6.61 -5.16
C THR A 115 -13.97 -7.75 -4.19
N GLU A 116 -14.48 -7.71 -2.96
CA GLU A 116 -14.28 -8.79 -1.96
C GLU A 116 -14.63 -10.18 -2.51
N ASN A 117 -15.56 -10.24 -3.47
CA ASN A 117 -16.02 -11.50 -4.06
C ASN A 117 -14.97 -12.22 -4.93
N TYR A 118 -13.82 -11.59 -5.23
CA TYR A 118 -12.77 -12.21 -6.04
C TYR A 118 -12.27 -13.54 -5.42
N THR A 119 -12.35 -13.65 -4.09
CA THR A 119 -11.97 -14.88 -3.36
C THR A 119 -12.79 -16.11 -3.71
N LYS A 120 -13.91 -15.94 -4.41
CA LYS A 120 -14.68 -17.09 -4.97
C LYS A 120 -13.88 -17.86 -6.02
N TYR A 121 -12.97 -17.16 -6.72
CA TYR A 121 -12.20 -17.71 -7.83
C TYR A 121 -10.69 -17.74 -7.56
N ALA A 122 -10.19 -16.81 -6.77
CA ALA A 122 -8.79 -16.70 -6.41
C ALA A 122 -8.49 -17.53 -5.16
N VAL A 123 -8.20 -18.81 -5.35
CA VAL A 123 -7.91 -19.73 -4.24
C VAL A 123 -6.71 -19.22 -3.45
N SER A 124 -6.79 -19.30 -2.12
CA SER A 124 -5.76 -18.82 -1.17
C SER A 124 -5.50 -17.31 -1.19
N GLY A 125 -6.36 -16.51 -1.85
CA GLY A 125 -6.32 -15.05 -1.75
C GLY A 125 -6.76 -14.56 -0.37
N GLU A 126 -6.15 -13.48 0.12
CA GLU A 126 -6.59 -12.79 1.34
C GLU A 126 -7.94 -12.11 1.11
N THR A 127 -8.86 -12.21 2.07
CA THR A 127 -10.03 -11.35 2.10
C THR A 127 -9.65 -9.90 2.43
N PHE A 128 -10.45 -8.93 1.99
CA PHE A 128 -10.24 -7.53 2.38
C PHE A 128 -10.28 -7.35 3.90
N SER A 129 -11.16 -8.10 4.57
CA SER A 129 -11.25 -8.14 6.02
C SER A 129 -9.93 -8.58 6.68
N GLN A 130 -9.23 -9.57 6.13
CA GLN A 130 -7.93 -10.00 6.65
C GLN A 130 -6.88 -8.90 6.52
N VAL A 131 -6.82 -8.22 5.36
CA VAL A 131 -5.89 -7.09 5.16
C VAL A 131 -6.22 -5.93 6.10
N VAL A 132 -7.49 -5.55 6.21
CA VAL A 132 -7.94 -4.49 7.11
C VAL A 132 -7.60 -4.82 8.56
N ASN A 133 -7.77 -6.06 8.99
CA ASN A 133 -7.46 -6.48 10.35
C ASN A 133 -5.96 -6.37 10.67
N ARG A 134 -5.06 -6.83 9.77
CA ARG A 134 -3.61 -6.71 10.01
C ARG A 134 -3.13 -5.25 10.00
N VAL A 135 -3.71 -4.43 9.13
CA VAL A 135 -3.44 -2.98 9.08
C VAL A 135 -3.93 -2.28 10.36
N ASN A 136 -5.12 -2.63 10.85
CA ASN A 136 -5.64 -2.12 12.12
C ASN A 136 -4.73 -2.46 13.30
N LEU A 137 -4.22 -3.68 13.36
CA LEU A 137 -3.27 -4.09 14.40
C LEU A 137 -1.99 -3.26 14.33
N PHE A 138 -1.45 -3.05 13.13
CA PHE A 138 -0.29 -2.20 12.91
C PHE A 138 -0.52 -0.78 13.42
N LEU A 139 -1.58 -0.12 12.94
CA LEU A 139 -1.90 1.26 13.29
C LEU A 139 -2.09 1.47 14.80
N ASN A 140 -2.84 0.56 15.45
CA ASN A 140 -3.13 0.66 16.87
C ASN A 140 -1.89 0.43 17.73
N GLU A 141 -1.04 -0.51 17.35
CA GLU A 141 0.20 -0.78 18.08
C GLU A 141 1.18 0.38 17.95
N GLU A 142 1.40 0.87 16.73
CA GLU A 142 2.29 2.02 16.49
C GLU A 142 1.81 3.27 17.25
N ALA A 143 0.53 3.60 17.17
CA ALA A 143 0.00 4.77 17.85
C ALA A 143 0.08 4.67 19.38
N LYS A 144 0.07 3.46 19.92
CA LYS A 144 0.21 3.21 21.36
C LYS A 144 1.66 3.25 21.82
N GLN A 145 2.57 2.68 21.03
CA GLN A 145 3.99 2.56 21.39
C GLN A 145 4.76 3.85 21.09
N ASN A 146 4.37 4.55 20.04
CA ASN A 146 5.04 5.73 19.50
C ASN A 146 4.06 6.93 19.46
N PRO A 147 3.52 7.38 20.60
CA PRO A 147 2.64 8.54 20.64
C PRO A 147 3.45 9.78 20.21
N ASP A 148 2.83 10.60 19.34
CA ASP A 148 3.38 11.83 18.79
C ASP A 148 4.45 11.68 17.69
N ASP A 149 4.89 10.45 17.37
CA ASP A 149 5.86 10.20 16.30
C ASP A 149 5.26 10.46 14.91
N GLN A 150 6.14 10.79 14.00
CA GLN A 150 5.92 10.89 12.56
C GLN A 150 6.55 9.68 11.88
N ILE A 151 5.72 8.77 11.36
CA ILE A 151 6.14 7.48 10.82
C ILE A 151 5.92 7.46 9.31
N ILE A 152 6.98 7.24 8.55
CA ILE A 152 6.87 6.95 7.11
C ILE A 152 6.60 5.45 6.96
N VAL A 153 5.61 5.08 6.16
CA VAL A 153 5.25 3.69 5.88
C VAL A 153 5.29 3.45 4.37
N VAL A 154 6.32 2.80 3.87
CA VAL A 154 6.40 2.47 2.43
C VAL A 154 5.75 1.12 2.18
N THR A 155 4.66 1.15 1.42
CA THR A 155 3.76 0.02 1.23
C THR A 155 3.13 0.00 -0.17
N HIS A 156 1.92 -0.50 -0.32
CA HIS A 156 1.30 -0.89 -1.58
C HIS A 156 -0.09 -0.29 -1.77
N GLY A 157 -0.62 -0.44 -2.98
CA GLY A 157 -1.89 0.15 -3.38
C GLY A 157 -3.06 -0.33 -2.53
N PHE A 158 -3.30 -1.64 -2.48
CA PHE A 158 -4.43 -2.17 -1.71
C PHE A 158 -4.25 -1.97 -0.20
N THR A 159 -3.03 -2.08 0.31
CA THR A 159 -2.75 -1.85 1.73
C THR A 159 -3.13 -0.42 2.16
N ILE A 160 -2.85 0.59 1.32
CA ILE A 160 -3.28 1.98 1.59
C ILE A 160 -4.82 2.08 1.52
N LYS A 161 -5.48 1.41 0.58
CA LYS A 161 -6.96 1.32 0.56
C LYS A 161 -7.50 0.69 1.84
N ALA A 162 -6.86 -0.35 2.35
CA ALA A 162 -7.24 -1.00 3.62
C ALA A 162 -7.09 -0.06 4.83
N VAL A 163 -6.08 0.83 4.84
CA VAL A 163 -5.97 1.92 5.84
C VAL A 163 -7.19 2.83 5.80
N LEU A 164 -7.66 3.21 4.60
CA LEU A 164 -8.86 4.04 4.46
C LEU A 164 -10.13 3.29 4.85
N MET A 165 -10.27 2.03 4.46
CA MET A 165 -11.39 1.17 4.86
C MET A 165 -11.47 1.05 6.39
N ALA A 166 -10.32 0.83 7.04
CA ALA A 166 -10.20 0.77 8.49
C ALA A 166 -10.55 2.11 9.16
N THR A 167 -10.18 3.22 8.53
CA THR A 167 -10.39 4.57 9.08
C THR A 167 -11.85 4.97 9.05
N PHE A 168 -12.57 4.65 7.97
CA PHE A 168 -13.94 5.08 7.76
C PHE A 168 -14.99 4.01 8.08
N GLY A 169 -14.59 2.82 8.51
CA GLY A 169 -15.52 1.71 8.76
C GLY A 169 -16.31 1.30 7.51
N MET A 170 -15.65 1.32 6.34
CA MET A 170 -16.32 1.12 5.06
C MET A 170 -16.76 -0.33 4.87
N ASN A 171 -17.86 -0.49 4.13
CA ASN A 171 -18.23 -1.81 3.62
C ASN A 171 -17.25 -2.24 2.51
N TYR A 172 -16.63 -3.39 2.66
CA TYR A 172 -15.58 -3.90 1.76
C TYR A 172 -16.13 -4.44 0.43
N VAL A 173 -17.41 -4.77 0.38
CA VAL A 173 -18.00 -5.50 -0.76
C VAL A 173 -17.82 -4.77 -2.09
N THR A 174 -17.93 -3.46 -2.11
CA THR A 174 -17.98 -2.69 -3.36
C THR A 174 -16.63 -2.13 -3.82
N ASN A 175 -15.65 -2.05 -2.92
CA ASN A 175 -14.32 -1.47 -3.23
C ASN A 175 -14.40 -0.16 -4.07
N ASN A 176 -14.95 0.89 -3.46
CA ASN A 176 -15.19 2.18 -4.14
C ASN A 176 -14.03 3.17 -3.97
N ILE A 177 -12.89 2.74 -3.44
CA ILE A 177 -11.69 3.56 -3.29
C ILE A 177 -10.77 3.27 -4.49
N PRO A 178 -10.36 4.27 -5.29
CA PRO A 178 -9.37 4.06 -6.33
C PRO A 178 -8.02 3.67 -5.73
N GLU A 179 -7.20 2.94 -6.46
CA GLU A 179 -5.82 2.74 -6.05
C GLU A 179 -5.08 4.09 -6.05
N PRO A 180 -4.26 4.38 -5.02
CA PRO A 180 -3.39 5.54 -5.08
C PRO A 180 -2.32 5.35 -6.17
N ASP A 181 -1.82 6.43 -6.75
CA ASP A 181 -0.77 6.40 -7.77
C ASP A 181 0.56 5.87 -7.19
N ASN A 182 1.42 5.31 -8.03
CA ASN A 182 2.77 4.96 -7.63
C ASN A 182 3.54 6.20 -7.16
N ALA A 183 4.35 6.05 -6.12
CA ALA A 183 5.09 7.11 -5.45
C ALA A 183 4.21 8.26 -4.90
N SER A 184 2.93 8.01 -4.63
CA SER A 184 2.05 8.97 -3.95
C SER A 184 2.11 8.85 -2.44
N VAL A 185 1.71 9.90 -1.74
CA VAL A 185 1.66 9.98 -0.27
C VAL A 185 0.22 10.12 0.21
N THR A 186 -0.13 9.35 1.23
CA THR A 186 -1.39 9.45 1.99
C THR A 186 -1.08 9.73 3.44
N LYS A 187 -1.65 10.79 4.01
CA LYS A 187 -1.38 11.21 5.40
C LYS A 187 -2.57 10.94 6.30
N LEU A 188 -2.32 10.18 7.37
CA LEU A 188 -3.27 9.87 8.42
C LEU A 188 -2.71 10.30 9.78
N LYS A 189 -3.56 10.76 10.69
CA LYS A 189 -3.22 10.89 12.11
C LYS A 189 -4.11 9.99 12.94
N GLN A 190 -3.52 9.40 13.99
CA GLN A 190 -4.24 8.56 14.94
C GLN A 190 -3.96 8.98 16.38
N THR A 191 -5.02 9.06 17.19
CA THR A 191 -4.91 9.24 18.65
C THR A 191 -4.55 7.91 19.33
N ALA A 192 -4.05 7.97 20.54
CA ALA A 192 -3.82 6.78 21.37
C ALA A 192 -5.13 5.97 21.62
N ASN A 193 -6.28 6.62 21.56
CA ASN A 193 -7.60 5.99 21.73
C ASN A 193 -8.13 5.32 20.45
N GLY A 194 -7.41 5.46 19.31
CA GLY A 194 -7.78 4.84 18.04
C GLY A 194 -8.58 5.72 17.08
N ASP A 195 -8.90 6.98 17.46
CA ASP A 195 -9.56 7.91 16.53
C ASP A 195 -8.61 8.28 15.38
N ARG A 196 -9.11 8.25 14.15
CA ARG A 196 -8.32 8.45 12.93
C ARG A 196 -8.82 9.61 12.11
N TYR A 197 -7.88 10.36 11.54
CA TYR A 197 -8.13 11.57 10.77
C TYR A 197 -7.32 11.52 9.48
N LEU A 198 -7.99 11.39 8.33
CA LEU A 198 -7.37 11.49 7.02
C LEU A 198 -7.12 12.97 6.69
N TYR A 199 -5.86 13.33 6.42
CA TYR A 199 -5.49 14.69 6.02
C TYR A 199 -5.46 14.86 4.51
N TYR A 200 -4.91 13.89 3.79
CA TYR A 200 -4.97 13.80 2.34
C TYR A 200 -4.74 12.37 1.88
N PHE A 201 -5.23 12.08 0.68
CA PHE A 201 -5.10 10.80 -0.01
C PHE A 201 -4.50 11.02 -1.40
N ASN A 202 -3.56 10.16 -1.82
CA ASN A 202 -3.01 10.11 -3.17
C ASN A 202 -2.41 11.46 -3.64
N ARG A 203 -1.54 12.05 -2.84
CA ARG A 203 -0.86 13.29 -3.19
C ARG A 203 0.52 13.00 -3.78
N ASN A 204 0.79 13.58 -4.95
CA ASN A 204 2.08 13.59 -5.64
C ASN A 204 2.76 14.94 -5.48
#